data_d4d611ccf09450ff085974e1a9cef184
#
_entry.id   d4d611ccf09450ff085974e1a9cef184
#
_cell.length_a   1.000
_cell.length_b   1.000
_cell.length_c   1.000
_cell.angle_alpha   90.00
_cell.angle_beta   90.00
_cell.angle_gamma   90.00
#
_symmetry.space_group_name_H-M   'P 1'
#
loop_
_entity.id
_entity.type
_entity.pdbx_description
1 polymer ?
#
loop_
_entity_poly.entity_id
_entity_poly.type
_entity_poly.pdbx_seq_one_letter_code
_entity_poly.pdbx_strand_id
1 'polypeptide(L)'
;MLGGRIKQFRCARGLSQDMLVDKIGGIVSKQSISKYEREVTLPSPRILNKIAKALDVKAASLWKEPSFNVEFIAYRKGSGLNTIEQEKIEAQVQETLEKCMKISELRNCNAKVDIPVNAFPITQIEDAEEAAEYLRESWSLGVDPIANVTAMLEGKNVFVLEIDAPDSFDGISAFAKDVNGKKVVAAAVVSANDRSGERQRLNLVHELGHLVLKMPEEADSKFEENAAFRFGSALLAPKEAIYNEVGRKRTSLSIEELILLKERFGLSLQALVMRLNVLDIVSDSYKKDFFFFINKQGWKRTEPKELEPEKATWIKKNVLMALSESLISHRQAEQLLGKKIDVGEDVPGKRRGFMMLSLSERNKILSTQAKKADYELDQDWLDMGEDYES
;
A
#
# COMPACT_ATOMS: atom_id res chain seq x y z
N MET A 1 -9.58 3.21 26.50
CA MET A 1 -10.08 3.51 25.15
C MET A 1 -9.68 4.89 24.65
N LEU A 2 -10.02 6.03 25.26
CA LEU A 2 -9.53 7.36 24.87
C LEU A 2 -7.99 7.46 24.92
N GLY A 3 -7.39 6.96 26.02
CA GLY A 3 -5.93 7.00 26.21
C GLY A 3 -5.17 6.20 25.17
N GLY A 4 -5.64 4.99 24.86
CA GLY A 4 -5.08 4.18 23.78
C GLY A 4 -5.13 4.87 22.42
N ARG A 5 -6.22 5.61 22.12
CA ARG A 5 -6.34 6.40 20.87
C ARG A 5 -5.37 7.59 20.85
N ILE A 6 -5.19 8.28 21.97
CA ILE A 6 -4.19 9.36 22.06
C ILE A 6 -2.79 8.80 21.79
N LYS A 7 -2.42 7.66 22.44
CA LYS A 7 -1.14 6.99 22.22
C LYS A 7 -0.98 6.58 20.76
N GLN A 8 -1.98 5.91 20.17
CA GLN A 8 -1.96 5.46 18.78
C GLN A 8 -1.68 6.62 17.80
N PHE A 9 -2.48 7.70 17.87
CA PHE A 9 -2.27 8.84 16.98
C PHE A 9 -0.96 9.58 17.23
N ARG A 10 -0.47 9.62 18.48
CA ARG A 10 0.84 10.18 18.80
C ARG A 10 1.98 9.34 18.17
N CYS A 11 1.93 8.03 18.36
CA CYS A 11 2.92 7.11 17.78
C CYS A 11 2.90 7.17 16.25
N ALA A 12 1.72 7.20 15.61
CA ALA A 12 1.59 7.32 14.17
C ALA A 12 2.28 8.57 13.58
N ARG A 13 2.37 9.66 14.37
CA ARG A 13 3.10 10.89 13.99
C ARG A 13 4.57 10.87 14.42
N GLY A 14 5.06 9.76 14.99
CA GLY A 14 6.42 9.65 15.51
C GLY A 14 6.72 10.60 16.67
N LEU A 15 5.70 11.05 17.41
CA LEU A 15 5.87 11.99 18.51
C LEU A 15 6.18 11.24 19.82
N SER A 16 7.19 11.70 20.56
CA SER A 16 7.33 11.37 21.97
C SER A 16 6.27 12.08 22.82
N GLN A 17 6.07 11.66 24.08
CA GLN A 17 5.18 12.36 24.99
C GLN A 17 5.65 13.81 25.23
N ASP A 18 6.97 14.03 25.30
CA ASP A 18 7.54 15.37 25.45
C ASP A 18 7.26 16.24 24.22
N MET A 19 7.47 15.72 23.01
CA MET A 19 7.15 16.41 21.75
C MET A 19 5.66 16.75 21.64
N LEU A 20 4.76 15.89 22.14
CA LEU A 20 3.34 16.20 22.18
C LEU A 20 3.05 17.36 23.18
N VAL A 21 3.71 17.36 24.35
CA VAL A 21 3.62 18.47 25.32
C VAL A 21 4.03 19.80 24.68
N ASP A 22 5.16 19.83 23.99
CA ASP A 22 5.65 21.03 23.31
C ASP A 22 4.67 21.49 22.22
N LYS A 23 4.15 20.55 21.43
CA LYS A 23 3.22 20.82 20.33
C LYS A 23 1.86 21.39 20.79
N ILE A 24 1.43 21.08 22.03
CA ILE A 24 0.23 21.66 22.64
C ILE A 24 0.50 22.95 23.44
N GLY A 25 1.76 23.43 23.42
CA GLY A 25 2.18 24.68 24.06
C GLY A 25 2.50 24.54 25.55
N GLY A 26 2.96 23.37 26.03
CA GLY A 26 3.41 23.15 27.41
C GLY A 26 2.32 23.29 28.48
N ILE A 27 1.04 23.23 28.10
CA ILE A 27 -0.10 23.43 29.02
C ILE A 27 -0.34 22.30 30.02
N VAL A 28 0.26 21.15 29.77
CA VAL A 28 0.27 20.00 30.68
C VAL A 28 1.67 19.38 30.71
N SER A 29 1.98 18.64 31.78
CA SER A 29 3.26 17.96 31.90
C SER A 29 3.26 16.64 31.12
N LYS A 30 4.48 16.06 30.84
CA LYS A 30 4.65 14.71 30.34
C LYS A 30 3.91 13.67 31.19
N GLN A 31 3.99 13.82 32.52
CA GLN A 31 3.28 12.91 33.43
C GLN A 31 1.76 12.96 33.22
N SER A 32 1.21 14.13 32.90
CA SER A 32 -0.22 14.27 32.55
C SER A 32 -0.57 13.51 31.28
N ILE A 33 0.22 13.68 30.21
CA ILE A 33 0.05 12.90 28.97
C ILE A 33 0.12 11.41 29.24
N SER A 34 1.13 10.96 30.00
CA SER A 34 1.27 9.54 30.39
C SER A 34 0.07 9.03 31.19
N LYS A 35 -0.51 9.84 32.08
CA LYS A 35 -1.74 9.48 32.81
C LYS A 35 -2.95 9.40 31.89
N TYR A 36 -3.07 10.30 30.91
CA TYR A 36 -4.14 10.26 29.91
C TYR A 36 -4.03 8.99 29.03
N GLU A 37 -2.83 8.68 28.52
CA GLU A 37 -2.61 7.47 27.69
C GLU A 37 -2.87 6.17 28.45
N ARG A 38 -2.59 6.14 29.77
CA ARG A 38 -2.89 4.97 30.64
C ARG A 38 -4.29 4.99 31.25
N GLU A 39 -5.12 5.96 30.87
CA GLU A 39 -6.49 6.13 31.36
C GLU A 39 -6.62 6.31 32.89
N VAL A 40 -5.56 6.74 33.55
CA VAL A 40 -5.56 7.04 34.99
C VAL A 40 -6.37 8.33 35.28
N THR A 41 -6.31 9.29 34.34
CA THR A 41 -7.09 10.53 34.38
C THR A 41 -7.55 10.89 32.98
N LEU A 42 -8.67 11.62 32.89
CA LEU A 42 -9.17 12.13 31.60
C LEU A 42 -8.70 13.57 31.38
N PRO A 43 -8.32 13.94 30.14
CA PRO A 43 -8.05 15.31 29.79
C PRO A 43 -9.35 16.14 29.82
N SER A 44 -9.27 17.41 30.27
CA SER A 44 -10.41 18.32 30.10
C SER A 44 -10.75 18.55 28.63
N PRO A 45 -11.98 18.94 28.26
CA PRO A 45 -12.37 19.20 26.88
C PRO A 45 -11.43 20.18 26.15
N ARG A 46 -10.94 21.19 26.86
CA ARG A 46 -9.97 22.17 26.33
C ARG A 46 -8.63 21.51 25.99
N ILE A 47 -8.11 20.64 26.85
CA ILE A 47 -6.86 19.92 26.65
C ILE A 47 -7.04 18.90 25.52
N LEU A 48 -8.15 18.14 25.52
CA LEU A 48 -8.46 17.16 24.48
C LEU A 48 -8.50 17.79 23.08
N ASN A 49 -9.14 18.96 22.94
CA ASN A 49 -9.16 19.69 21.66
C ASN A 49 -7.75 20.13 21.22
N LYS A 50 -6.88 20.54 22.15
CA LYS A 50 -5.49 20.89 21.83
C LYS A 50 -4.68 19.65 21.42
N ILE A 51 -4.86 18.52 22.11
CA ILE A 51 -4.26 17.24 21.73
C ILE A 51 -4.74 16.83 20.33
N ALA A 52 -6.04 16.85 20.07
CA ALA A 52 -6.61 16.53 18.77
C ALA A 52 -6.01 17.38 17.64
N LYS A 53 -5.91 18.71 17.87
CA LYS A 53 -5.28 19.64 16.91
C LYS A 53 -3.81 19.33 16.70
N ALA A 54 -3.06 19.04 17.76
CA ALA A 54 -1.63 18.70 17.67
C ALA A 54 -1.39 17.38 16.92
N LEU A 55 -2.33 16.45 17.02
CA LEU A 55 -2.30 15.14 16.35
C LEU A 55 -2.96 15.17 14.95
N ASP A 56 -3.45 16.33 14.52
CA ASP A 56 -4.16 16.52 13.25
C ASP A 56 -5.34 15.55 13.06
N VAL A 57 -6.17 15.45 14.11
CA VAL A 57 -7.39 14.63 14.11
C VAL A 57 -8.57 15.40 14.69
N LYS A 58 -9.79 14.96 14.41
CA LYS A 58 -10.98 15.47 15.09
C LYS A 58 -11.03 14.94 16.52
N ALA A 59 -11.42 15.76 17.50
CA ALA A 59 -11.58 15.31 18.88
C ALA A 59 -12.52 14.07 18.99
N ALA A 60 -13.56 14.01 18.17
CA ALA A 60 -14.45 12.86 18.09
C ALA A 60 -13.73 11.56 17.68
N SER A 61 -12.65 11.62 16.91
CA SER A 61 -11.86 10.44 16.50
C SER A 61 -11.11 9.83 17.66
N LEU A 62 -10.80 10.61 18.69
CA LEU A 62 -10.16 10.13 19.92
C LEU A 62 -11.11 9.30 20.80
N TRP A 63 -12.42 9.50 20.67
CA TRP A 63 -13.44 8.74 21.39
C TRP A 63 -13.94 7.50 20.62
N LYS A 64 -13.65 7.45 19.31
CA LYS A 64 -14.14 6.35 18.48
C LYS A 64 -13.28 5.10 18.73
N GLU A 65 -13.92 4.02 19.17
CA GLU A 65 -13.27 2.73 19.26
C GLU A 65 -13.03 2.14 17.87
N PRO A 66 -11.90 1.45 17.66
CA PRO A 66 -11.69 0.68 16.44
C PRO A 66 -12.78 -0.38 16.28
N SER A 67 -13.31 -0.54 15.06
CA SER A 67 -14.28 -1.57 14.74
C SER A 67 -13.65 -2.95 14.50
N PHE A 68 -12.33 -3.03 14.55
CA PHE A 68 -11.53 -4.23 14.33
C PHE A 68 -10.20 -4.16 15.09
N ASN A 69 -9.57 -5.31 15.27
CA ASN A 69 -8.22 -5.44 15.81
C ASN A 69 -7.24 -5.73 14.67
N VAL A 70 -6.06 -5.12 14.68
CA VAL A 70 -4.98 -5.41 13.73
C VAL A 70 -4.06 -6.46 14.33
N GLU A 71 -3.87 -7.56 13.61
CA GLU A 71 -2.89 -8.60 13.92
C GLU A 71 -1.79 -8.54 12.88
N PHE A 72 -0.59 -8.23 13.33
CA PHE A 72 0.60 -8.19 12.49
C PHE A 72 1.17 -9.60 12.33
N ILE A 73 1.40 -10.01 11.09
CA ILE A 73 1.97 -11.29 10.73
C ILE A 73 3.44 -11.07 10.39
N ALA A 74 4.29 -12.03 10.78
CA ALA A 74 5.72 -12.00 10.46
C ALA A 74 6.44 -10.69 10.84
N TYR A 75 6.12 -10.16 12.01
CA TYR A 75 6.89 -9.03 12.53
C TYR A 75 8.30 -9.49 12.86
N ARG A 76 9.27 -9.11 12.03
CA ARG A 76 10.68 -9.53 12.22
C ARG A 76 11.20 -9.05 13.55
N LYS A 77 11.36 -9.97 14.52
CA LYS A 77 12.12 -9.74 15.77
C LYS A 77 13.59 -9.33 15.52
N GLY A 78 14.03 -9.26 14.27
CA GLY A 78 15.39 -8.94 13.84
C GLY A 78 15.50 -7.79 12.85
N SER A 79 14.44 -6.99 12.63
CA SER A 79 14.41 -5.92 11.62
C SER A 79 15.36 -4.74 11.87
N GLY A 80 16.15 -4.73 12.93
CA GLY A 80 16.98 -3.59 13.30
C GLY A 80 16.20 -2.34 13.72
N LEU A 81 14.85 -2.42 13.77
CA LEU A 81 13.98 -1.34 14.20
C LEU A 81 13.97 -1.27 15.73
N ASN A 82 14.08 -0.06 16.26
CA ASN A 82 13.87 0.16 17.67
C ASN A 82 12.34 0.14 18.01
N THR A 83 12.00 0.00 19.29
CA THR A 83 10.61 -0.09 19.76
C THR A 83 9.76 1.12 19.33
N ILE A 84 10.35 2.32 19.25
CA ILE A 84 9.64 3.55 18.87
C ILE A 84 9.27 3.52 17.39
N GLU A 85 10.18 3.05 16.54
CA GLU A 85 9.94 2.87 15.10
C GLU A 85 8.87 1.82 14.85
N GLN A 86 8.90 0.72 15.61
CA GLN A 86 7.88 -0.33 15.56
C GLN A 86 6.51 0.22 15.92
N GLU A 87 6.37 0.88 17.09
CA GLU A 87 5.11 1.50 17.52
C GLU A 87 4.60 2.53 16.51
N LYS A 88 5.50 3.28 15.85
CA LYS A 88 5.13 4.23 14.78
C LYS A 88 4.53 3.51 13.59
N ILE A 89 5.20 2.48 13.09
CA ILE A 89 4.75 1.69 11.93
C ILE A 89 3.39 1.05 12.20
N GLU A 90 3.26 0.35 13.34
CA GLU A 90 2.00 -0.29 13.74
C GLU A 90 0.84 0.71 13.82
N ALA A 91 1.09 1.87 14.42
CA ALA A 91 0.08 2.92 14.55
C ALA A 91 -0.31 3.54 13.21
N GLN A 92 0.63 3.70 12.27
CA GLN A 92 0.37 4.18 10.91
C GLN A 92 -0.45 3.17 10.11
N VAL A 93 -0.10 1.89 10.18
CA VAL A 93 -0.83 0.81 9.52
C VAL A 93 -2.26 0.75 10.04
N GLN A 94 -2.45 0.78 11.36
CA GLN A 94 -3.79 0.76 11.95
C GLN A 94 -4.61 1.98 11.52
N GLU A 95 -4.05 3.20 11.55
CA GLU A 95 -4.75 4.42 11.11
C GLU A 95 -5.15 4.35 9.64
N THR A 96 -4.27 3.81 8.78
CA THR A 96 -4.53 3.70 7.35
C THR A 96 -5.59 2.63 7.07
N LEU A 97 -5.55 1.48 7.75
CA LEU A 97 -6.60 0.47 7.66
C LEU A 97 -7.96 1.00 8.12
N GLU A 98 -8.00 1.79 9.21
CA GLU A 98 -9.24 2.46 9.64
C GLU A 98 -9.81 3.39 8.56
N LYS A 99 -8.94 4.10 7.83
CA LYS A 99 -9.37 4.92 6.67
C LYS A 99 -9.91 4.05 5.54
N CYS A 100 -9.23 2.96 5.20
CA CYS A 100 -9.67 2.03 4.16
C CYS A 100 -11.04 1.42 4.50
N MET A 101 -11.20 0.91 5.71
CA MET A 101 -12.46 0.30 6.16
C MET A 101 -13.61 1.31 6.15
N LYS A 102 -13.36 2.54 6.61
CA LYS A 102 -14.36 3.62 6.55
C LYS A 102 -14.78 3.96 5.12
N ILE A 103 -13.83 3.98 4.17
CA ILE A 103 -14.13 4.23 2.75
C ILE A 103 -14.94 3.06 2.18
N SER A 104 -14.58 1.82 2.54
CA SER A 104 -15.32 0.62 2.13
C SER A 104 -16.77 0.63 2.63
N GLU A 105 -16.98 1.01 3.88
CA GLU A 105 -18.33 1.15 4.47
C GLU A 105 -19.15 2.21 3.73
N LEU A 106 -18.57 3.39 3.51
CA LEU A 106 -19.26 4.50 2.82
C LEU A 106 -19.71 4.15 1.40
N ARG A 107 -18.94 3.30 0.72
CA ARG A 107 -19.23 2.88 -0.64
C ARG A 107 -20.03 1.58 -0.73
N ASN A 108 -20.42 0.99 0.39
CA ASN A 108 -20.97 -0.38 0.43
C ASN A 108 -20.09 -1.40 -0.33
N CYS A 109 -18.79 -1.13 -0.43
CA CYS A 109 -17.82 -2.05 -1.00
C CYS A 109 -17.37 -3.02 0.11
N ASN A 110 -18.27 -3.88 0.59
CA ASN A 110 -17.91 -5.00 1.47
C ASN A 110 -17.10 -6.03 0.66
N ALA A 111 -15.95 -5.60 0.18
CA ALA A 111 -15.04 -6.44 -0.54
C ALA A 111 -14.51 -7.50 0.43
N LYS A 112 -15.05 -8.70 0.32
CA LYS A 112 -14.50 -9.87 1.02
C LYS A 112 -13.05 -10.01 0.59
N VAL A 113 -12.17 -10.19 1.57
CA VAL A 113 -10.76 -10.53 1.29
C VAL A 113 -10.72 -11.75 0.39
N ASP A 114 -10.14 -11.62 -0.80
CA ASP A 114 -10.10 -12.67 -1.83
C ASP A 114 -8.70 -13.30 -1.89
N ILE A 115 -8.20 -13.70 -0.71
CA ILE A 115 -6.97 -14.47 -0.60
C ILE A 115 -7.23 -15.73 0.23
N PRO A 116 -6.54 -16.82 -0.07
CA PRO A 116 -6.62 -18.06 0.70
C PRO A 116 -5.76 -17.93 1.98
N VAL A 117 -6.30 -17.28 3.01
CA VAL A 117 -5.59 -17.02 4.28
C VAL A 117 -5.16 -18.32 4.94
N ASN A 118 -3.87 -18.49 5.19
CA ASN A 118 -3.27 -19.68 5.82
C ASN A 118 -3.78 -21.01 5.22
N ALA A 119 -4.06 -21.01 3.90
CA ALA A 119 -4.68 -22.18 3.25
C ALA A 119 -3.66 -23.19 2.72
N PHE A 120 -2.39 -22.77 2.53
CA PHE A 120 -1.35 -23.61 1.97
C PHE A 120 -0.43 -24.13 3.07
N PRO A 121 -0.68 -25.31 3.64
CA PRO A 121 0.25 -25.93 4.59
C PRO A 121 1.53 -26.32 3.85
N ILE A 122 2.67 -25.91 4.42
CA ILE A 122 3.99 -26.25 3.90
C ILE A 122 4.76 -27.06 4.96
N THR A 123 5.57 -28.01 4.50
CA THR A 123 6.44 -28.83 5.34
C THR A 123 7.92 -28.61 5.00
N GLN A 124 8.18 -28.19 3.78
CA GLN A 124 9.48 -27.84 3.25
C GLN A 124 9.38 -26.58 2.41
N ILE A 125 10.51 -25.91 2.16
CA ILE A 125 10.51 -24.61 1.45
C ILE A 125 9.99 -24.75 0.02
N GLU A 126 10.20 -25.92 -0.60
CA GLU A 126 9.78 -26.25 -1.96
C GLU A 126 8.26 -26.20 -2.13
N ASP A 127 7.51 -26.54 -1.09
CA ASP A 127 6.03 -26.50 -1.11
C ASP A 127 5.48 -25.08 -1.39
N ALA A 128 6.27 -24.05 -1.07
CA ALA A 128 5.92 -22.65 -1.36
C ALA A 128 5.89 -22.35 -2.87
N GLU A 129 6.60 -23.12 -3.68
CA GLU A 129 6.52 -23.05 -5.15
C GLU A 129 5.14 -23.48 -5.64
N GLU A 130 4.66 -24.63 -5.17
CA GLU A 130 3.35 -25.17 -5.53
C GLU A 130 2.22 -24.25 -5.06
N ALA A 131 2.37 -23.66 -3.87
CA ALA A 131 1.43 -22.66 -3.36
C ALA A 131 1.35 -21.42 -4.28
N ALA A 132 2.47 -20.95 -4.80
CA ALA A 132 2.51 -19.83 -5.73
C ALA A 132 1.86 -20.18 -7.08
N GLU A 133 2.12 -21.38 -7.62
CA GLU A 133 1.50 -21.87 -8.84
C GLU A 133 -0.02 -21.99 -8.70
N TYR A 134 -0.49 -22.59 -7.61
CA TYR A 134 -1.92 -22.67 -7.31
C TYR A 134 -2.56 -21.29 -7.20
N LEU A 135 -1.90 -20.33 -6.53
CA LEU A 135 -2.42 -18.98 -6.42
C LEU A 135 -2.53 -18.31 -7.80
N ARG A 136 -1.53 -18.49 -8.67
CA ARG A 136 -1.56 -17.96 -10.04
C ARG A 136 -2.73 -18.55 -10.83
N GLU A 137 -2.98 -19.84 -10.70
CA GLU A 137 -4.11 -20.51 -11.36
C GLU A 137 -5.45 -19.98 -10.82
N SER A 138 -5.63 -19.95 -9.49
CA SER A 138 -6.86 -19.47 -8.85
C SER A 138 -7.17 -18.00 -9.16
N TRP A 139 -6.14 -17.19 -9.35
CA TRP A 139 -6.29 -15.78 -9.73
C TRP A 139 -6.30 -15.54 -11.24
N SER A 140 -6.19 -16.60 -12.04
CA SER A 140 -6.15 -16.57 -13.51
C SER A 140 -5.03 -15.65 -14.05
N LEU A 141 -3.86 -15.68 -13.41
CA LEU A 141 -2.71 -14.87 -13.81
C LEU A 141 -1.92 -15.50 -14.99
N GLY A 142 -2.13 -16.79 -15.29
CA GLY A 142 -1.37 -17.52 -16.29
C GLY A 142 0.12 -17.62 -15.94
N VAL A 143 0.98 -17.77 -16.93
CA VAL A 143 2.44 -17.83 -16.78
C VAL A 143 3.14 -16.52 -17.09
N ASP A 144 2.44 -15.55 -17.66
CA ASP A 144 3.00 -14.27 -18.05
C ASP A 144 3.45 -13.43 -16.82
N PRO A 145 4.41 -12.52 -17.00
CA PRO A 145 4.81 -11.58 -15.97
C PRO A 145 3.64 -10.74 -15.47
N ILE A 146 3.59 -10.50 -14.18
CA ILE A 146 2.58 -9.61 -13.57
C ILE A 146 2.92 -8.17 -13.92
N ALA A 147 2.04 -7.50 -14.66
CA ALA A 147 2.27 -6.13 -15.12
C ALA A 147 2.40 -5.13 -13.96
N ASN A 148 1.53 -5.25 -12.93
CA ASN A 148 1.53 -4.39 -11.76
C ASN A 148 1.07 -5.21 -10.54
N VAL A 149 1.98 -5.43 -9.60
CA VAL A 149 1.75 -6.22 -8.37
C VAL A 149 0.81 -5.50 -7.43
N THR A 150 1.01 -4.20 -7.27
CA THR A 150 0.16 -3.35 -6.42
C THR A 150 -1.30 -3.39 -6.88
N ALA A 151 -1.54 -3.19 -8.18
CA ALA A 151 -2.89 -3.26 -8.76
C ALA A 151 -3.50 -4.66 -8.66
N MET A 152 -2.70 -5.72 -8.82
CA MET A 152 -3.13 -7.10 -8.64
C MET A 152 -3.61 -7.34 -7.21
N LEU A 153 -2.84 -6.94 -6.20
CA LEU A 153 -3.20 -7.08 -4.79
C LEU A 153 -4.45 -6.29 -4.44
N GLU A 154 -4.52 -5.01 -4.85
CA GLU A 154 -5.70 -4.17 -4.67
C GLU A 154 -6.95 -4.77 -5.34
N GLY A 155 -6.79 -5.40 -6.52
CA GLY A 155 -7.85 -6.11 -7.24
C GLY A 155 -8.36 -7.37 -6.50
N LYS A 156 -7.57 -7.92 -5.60
CA LYS A 156 -7.91 -9.05 -4.72
C LYS A 156 -8.31 -8.63 -3.31
N ASN A 157 -8.59 -7.34 -3.12
CA ASN A 157 -9.00 -6.74 -1.85
C ASN A 157 -7.94 -6.89 -0.75
N VAL A 158 -6.67 -6.91 -1.13
CA VAL A 158 -5.54 -6.73 -0.23
C VAL A 158 -5.11 -5.26 -0.30
N PHE A 159 -5.18 -4.56 0.82
CA PHE A 159 -4.74 -3.18 0.88
C PHE A 159 -3.22 -3.11 0.77
N VAL A 160 -2.72 -2.36 -0.19
CA VAL A 160 -1.30 -2.02 -0.27
C VAL A 160 -1.10 -0.68 0.43
N LEU A 161 -0.31 -0.69 1.50
CA LEU A 161 -0.03 0.49 2.32
C LEU A 161 1.42 0.93 2.11
N GLU A 162 1.60 2.18 1.73
CA GLU A 162 2.92 2.80 1.61
C GLU A 162 3.15 3.67 2.85
N ILE A 163 4.26 3.44 3.55
CA ILE A 163 4.60 4.18 4.77
C ILE A 163 6.02 4.75 4.69
N ASP A 164 6.22 5.82 5.46
CA ASP A 164 7.54 6.38 5.69
C ASP A 164 8.24 5.61 6.81
N ALA A 165 9.22 4.78 6.43
CA ALA A 165 9.93 3.88 7.31
C ALA A 165 11.44 3.90 7.05
N PRO A 166 12.27 3.54 8.06
CA PRO A 166 13.72 3.45 7.92
C PRO A 166 14.15 2.45 6.84
N ASP A 167 15.40 2.58 6.37
CA ASP A 167 16.01 1.67 5.39
C ASP A 167 16.05 0.20 5.83
N SER A 168 16.03 -0.05 7.14
CA SER A 168 15.99 -1.39 7.73
C SER A 168 14.61 -2.05 7.67
N PHE A 169 13.55 -1.30 7.33
CA PHE A 169 12.20 -1.84 7.18
C PHE A 169 11.98 -2.32 5.74
N ASP A 170 11.69 -3.59 5.56
CA ASP A 170 11.42 -4.18 4.24
C ASP A 170 9.92 -4.26 3.94
N GLY A 171 9.12 -4.69 4.90
CA GLY A 171 7.68 -4.83 4.78
C GLY A 171 7.07 -5.41 6.04
N ILE A 172 5.76 -5.47 6.08
CA ILE A 172 4.96 -6.17 7.08
C ILE A 172 3.60 -6.51 6.50
N SER A 173 3.07 -7.63 6.90
CA SER A 173 1.70 -8.03 6.58
C SER A 173 0.81 -8.00 7.82
N ALA A 174 -0.45 -7.71 7.62
CA ALA A 174 -1.41 -7.60 8.70
C ALA A 174 -2.80 -8.09 8.30
N PHE A 175 -3.52 -8.67 9.26
CA PHE A 175 -4.96 -8.90 9.18
C PHE A 175 -5.69 -7.91 10.07
N ALA A 176 -6.76 -7.34 9.55
CA ALA A 176 -7.80 -6.75 10.38
C ALA A 176 -8.83 -7.85 10.72
N LYS A 177 -9.00 -8.14 12.00
CA LYS A 177 -9.98 -9.10 12.51
C LYS A 177 -11.12 -8.35 13.18
N ASP A 178 -12.33 -8.91 13.12
CA ASP A 178 -13.47 -8.36 13.86
C ASP A 178 -13.14 -8.22 15.35
N VAL A 179 -13.96 -7.47 16.07
CA VAL A 179 -13.75 -7.22 17.53
C VAL A 179 -13.66 -8.49 18.35
N ASN A 180 -14.20 -9.60 17.86
CA ASN A 180 -14.13 -10.92 18.51
C ASN A 180 -12.88 -11.72 18.11
N GLY A 181 -12.06 -11.21 17.18
CA GLY A 181 -10.86 -11.86 16.67
C GLY A 181 -11.10 -13.11 15.81
N LYS A 182 -12.36 -13.37 15.42
CA LYS A 182 -12.77 -14.61 14.74
C LYS A 182 -12.74 -14.51 13.22
N LYS A 183 -13.09 -13.35 12.68
CA LYS A 183 -13.24 -13.16 11.24
C LYS A 183 -12.23 -12.15 10.70
N VAL A 184 -11.48 -12.53 9.67
CA VAL A 184 -10.66 -11.59 8.90
C VAL A 184 -11.61 -10.71 8.08
N VAL A 185 -11.55 -9.40 8.31
CA VAL A 185 -12.37 -8.40 7.62
C VAL A 185 -11.56 -7.61 6.60
N ALA A 186 -10.24 -7.56 6.74
CA ALA A 186 -9.33 -7.00 5.76
C ALA A 186 -7.94 -7.65 5.86
N ALA A 187 -7.17 -7.58 4.77
CA ALA A 187 -5.76 -7.93 4.72
C ALA A 187 -4.97 -6.77 4.15
N ALA A 188 -3.76 -6.57 4.65
CA ALA A 188 -2.87 -5.54 4.15
C ALA A 188 -1.44 -6.06 4.02
N VAL A 189 -0.76 -5.57 3.00
CA VAL A 189 0.68 -5.65 2.84
C VAL A 189 1.25 -4.25 2.84
N VAL A 190 2.34 -4.06 3.55
CA VAL A 190 2.92 -2.74 3.81
C VAL A 190 4.31 -2.70 3.22
N SER A 191 4.61 -1.65 2.46
CA SER A 191 5.93 -1.38 1.91
C SER A 191 6.43 -0.02 2.38
N ALA A 192 7.74 0.14 2.49
CA ALA A 192 8.33 1.45 2.69
C ALA A 192 8.27 2.25 1.39
N ASN A 193 8.09 3.58 1.53
CA ASN A 193 8.34 4.52 0.45
C ASN A 193 9.83 4.45 0.01
N ASP A 194 10.13 4.98 -1.15
CA ASP A 194 11.51 5.15 -1.66
C ASP A 194 12.31 3.84 -1.85
N ARG A 195 11.62 2.77 -2.24
CA ARG A 195 12.25 1.53 -2.72
C ARG A 195 12.23 1.47 -4.23
N SER A 196 13.25 0.85 -4.85
CA SER A 196 13.18 0.53 -6.28
C SER A 196 12.01 -0.39 -6.58
N GLY A 197 11.43 -0.30 -7.78
CA GLY A 197 10.23 -1.04 -8.14
C GLY A 197 10.41 -2.55 -7.99
N GLU A 198 11.56 -3.10 -8.38
CA GLU A 198 11.85 -4.52 -8.23
C GLU A 198 11.91 -4.99 -6.77
N ARG A 199 12.44 -4.16 -5.86
CA ARG A 199 12.46 -4.47 -4.43
C ARG A 199 11.07 -4.37 -3.83
N GLN A 200 10.33 -3.31 -4.19
CA GLN A 200 8.95 -3.14 -3.75
C GLN A 200 8.07 -4.34 -4.18
N ARG A 201 8.15 -4.74 -5.46
CA ARG A 201 7.36 -5.85 -6.00
C ARG A 201 7.64 -7.16 -5.26
N LEU A 202 8.92 -7.51 -5.07
CA LEU A 202 9.29 -8.73 -4.35
C LEU A 202 8.85 -8.68 -2.89
N ASN A 203 9.01 -7.54 -2.21
CA ASN A 203 8.58 -7.38 -0.83
C ASN A 203 7.06 -7.53 -0.70
N LEU A 204 6.26 -6.93 -1.58
CA LEU A 204 4.80 -7.04 -1.55
C LEU A 204 4.32 -8.49 -1.68
N VAL A 205 4.89 -9.27 -2.60
CA VAL A 205 4.51 -10.68 -2.76
C VAL A 205 5.11 -11.59 -1.69
N HIS A 206 6.24 -11.22 -1.10
CA HIS A 206 6.80 -11.87 0.07
C HIS A 206 5.84 -11.72 1.27
N GLU A 207 5.35 -10.51 1.53
CA GLU A 207 4.36 -10.25 2.56
C GLU A 207 3.02 -10.96 2.28
N LEU A 208 2.63 -11.09 1.00
CA LEU A 208 1.50 -11.94 0.62
C LEU A 208 1.77 -13.41 0.98
N GLY A 209 3.00 -13.89 0.80
CA GLY A 209 3.40 -15.25 1.20
C GLY A 209 3.11 -15.51 2.69
N HIS A 210 3.43 -14.58 3.57
CA HIS A 210 3.12 -14.71 5.00
C HIS A 210 1.60 -14.74 5.29
N LEU A 211 0.77 -14.15 4.43
CA LEU A 211 -0.69 -14.18 4.60
C LEU A 211 -1.32 -15.51 4.12
N VAL A 212 -0.74 -16.14 3.11
CA VAL A 212 -1.35 -17.32 2.46
C VAL A 212 -0.75 -18.66 2.88
N LEU A 213 0.54 -18.69 3.23
CA LEU A 213 1.23 -19.90 3.67
C LEU A 213 0.89 -20.22 5.12
N LYS A 214 0.62 -21.49 5.39
CA LYS A 214 0.48 -22.01 6.74
C LYS A 214 1.79 -22.67 7.15
N MET A 215 2.57 -21.98 7.97
CA MET A 215 3.85 -22.47 8.47
C MET A 215 3.66 -23.62 9.44
N PRO A 216 4.63 -24.58 9.53
CA PRO A 216 4.65 -25.57 10.61
C PRO A 216 4.74 -24.89 11.98
N GLU A 217 4.18 -25.54 13.01
CA GLU A 217 4.23 -24.96 14.39
C GLU A 217 5.67 -24.84 14.92
N GLU A 218 6.59 -25.67 14.44
CA GLU A 218 8.00 -25.70 14.84
C GLU A 218 8.91 -24.88 13.91
N ALA A 219 8.33 -24.14 12.93
CA ALA A 219 9.10 -23.35 12.00
C ALA A 219 9.90 -22.23 12.71
N ASP A 220 11.17 -22.17 12.43
CA ASP A 220 11.99 -21.03 12.82
C ASP A 220 11.77 -19.83 11.87
N SER A 221 12.14 -18.67 12.32
CA SER A 221 12.01 -17.43 11.52
C SER A 221 12.76 -17.51 10.19
N LYS A 222 13.85 -18.29 10.09
CA LYS A 222 14.60 -18.46 8.84
C LYS A 222 13.84 -19.31 7.83
N PHE A 223 13.15 -20.35 8.29
CA PHE A 223 12.29 -21.16 7.45
C PHE A 223 11.14 -20.32 6.89
N GLU A 224 10.44 -19.58 7.78
CA GLU A 224 9.33 -18.71 7.39
C GLU A 224 9.72 -17.69 6.32
N GLU A 225 10.84 -17.01 6.52
CA GLU A 225 11.38 -16.03 5.58
C GLU A 225 11.76 -16.67 4.23
N ASN A 226 12.46 -17.81 4.26
CA ASN A 226 12.86 -18.50 3.05
C ASN A 226 11.65 -19.01 2.26
N ALA A 227 10.63 -19.53 2.93
CA ALA A 227 9.38 -19.95 2.31
C ALA A 227 8.64 -18.78 1.68
N ALA A 228 8.54 -17.64 2.35
CA ALA A 228 7.91 -16.44 1.82
C ALA A 228 8.68 -15.88 0.61
N PHE A 229 10.02 -15.87 0.65
CA PHE A 229 10.85 -15.49 -0.52
C PHE A 229 10.70 -16.49 -1.67
N ARG A 230 10.65 -17.80 -1.39
CA ARG A 230 10.40 -18.82 -2.42
C ARG A 230 9.07 -18.60 -3.09
N PHE A 231 8.00 -18.41 -2.30
CA PHE A 231 6.66 -18.10 -2.78
C PHE A 231 6.66 -16.83 -3.65
N GLY A 232 7.20 -15.72 -3.14
CA GLY A 232 7.20 -14.44 -3.85
C GLY A 232 7.95 -14.49 -5.17
N SER A 233 9.13 -15.12 -5.19
CA SER A 233 9.91 -15.26 -6.42
C SER A 233 9.25 -16.19 -7.44
N ALA A 234 8.56 -17.25 -7.00
CA ALA A 234 7.79 -18.15 -7.86
C ALA A 234 6.52 -17.46 -8.41
N LEU A 235 5.87 -16.64 -7.59
CA LEU A 235 4.70 -15.86 -8.03
C LEU A 235 5.07 -14.83 -9.10
N LEU A 236 6.20 -14.11 -8.97
CA LEU A 236 6.65 -13.13 -9.96
C LEU A 236 7.25 -13.73 -11.20
N ALA A 237 8.03 -14.81 -11.04
CA ALA A 237 8.76 -15.48 -12.12
C ALA A 237 8.50 -17.00 -12.10
N PRO A 238 7.33 -17.44 -12.62
CA PRO A 238 6.97 -18.85 -12.66
C PRO A 238 8.03 -19.69 -13.38
N LYS A 239 8.25 -20.93 -12.92
CA LYS A 239 9.28 -21.81 -13.49
C LYS A 239 9.12 -22.03 -14.99
N GLU A 240 7.88 -22.19 -15.47
CA GLU A 240 7.62 -22.39 -16.91
C GLU A 240 7.99 -21.17 -17.73
N ALA A 241 7.64 -19.95 -17.25
CA ALA A 241 8.02 -18.70 -17.92
C ALA A 241 9.54 -18.54 -17.99
N ILE A 242 10.24 -18.83 -16.90
CA ILE A 242 11.71 -18.77 -16.86
C ILE A 242 12.32 -19.82 -17.82
N TYR A 243 11.82 -21.07 -17.83
CA TYR A 243 12.32 -22.09 -18.75
C TYR A 243 12.09 -21.71 -20.21
N ASN A 244 10.99 -21.08 -20.54
CA ASN A 244 10.72 -20.60 -21.90
C ASN A 244 11.68 -19.47 -22.33
N GLU A 245 12.12 -18.62 -21.39
CA GLU A 245 13.03 -17.49 -21.69
C GLU A 245 14.50 -17.94 -21.80
N VAL A 246 14.98 -18.73 -20.86
CA VAL A 246 16.42 -19.00 -20.73
C VAL A 246 16.81 -20.47 -20.94
N GLY A 247 15.84 -21.35 -21.10
CA GLY A 247 16.04 -22.79 -21.14
C GLY A 247 16.22 -23.42 -19.76
N ARG A 248 16.38 -24.75 -19.74
CA ARG A 248 16.44 -25.54 -18.50
C ARG A 248 17.84 -25.66 -17.90
N LYS A 249 18.88 -25.31 -18.63
CA LYS A 249 20.27 -25.41 -18.14
C LYS A 249 21.15 -24.40 -18.86
N ARG A 250 21.88 -23.62 -18.09
CA ARG A 250 22.80 -22.62 -18.61
C ARG A 250 24.10 -22.66 -17.79
N THR A 251 25.22 -22.53 -18.46
CA THR A 251 26.53 -22.38 -17.80
C THR A 251 26.73 -20.96 -17.27
N SER A 252 26.21 -19.98 -18.01
CA SER A 252 26.27 -18.55 -17.65
C SER A 252 25.16 -17.79 -18.36
N LEU A 253 24.85 -16.61 -17.86
CA LEU A 253 24.05 -15.55 -18.50
C LEU A 253 24.88 -14.25 -18.50
N SER A 254 24.77 -13.47 -19.55
CA SER A 254 25.37 -12.15 -19.58
C SER A 254 24.57 -11.16 -18.70
N ILE A 255 25.21 -10.05 -18.32
CA ILE A 255 24.52 -8.99 -17.56
C ILE A 255 23.36 -8.40 -18.36
N GLU A 256 23.52 -8.29 -19.69
CA GLU A 256 22.46 -7.79 -20.57
C GLU A 256 21.25 -8.71 -20.60
N GLU A 257 21.45 -10.06 -20.67
CA GLU A 257 20.35 -11.03 -20.55
C GLU A 257 19.64 -10.90 -19.20
N LEU A 258 20.39 -10.77 -18.11
CA LEU A 258 19.81 -10.59 -16.77
C LEU A 258 19.04 -9.28 -16.65
N ILE A 259 19.49 -8.19 -17.29
CA ILE A 259 18.76 -6.91 -17.31
C ILE A 259 17.43 -7.06 -18.07
N LEU A 260 17.42 -7.76 -19.21
CA LEU A 260 16.17 -8.03 -19.95
C LEU A 260 15.18 -8.86 -19.10
N LEU A 261 15.67 -9.87 -18.38
CA LEU A 261 14.85 -10.66 -17.46
C LEU A 261 14.34 -9.81 -16.28
N LYS A 262 15.18 -8.91 -15.73
CA LYS A 262 14.78 -7.94 -14.70
C LYS A 262 13.63 -7.07 -15.18
N GLU A 263 13.74 -6.46 -16.35
CA GLU A 263 12.68 -5.62 -16.94
C GLU A 263 11.40 -6.43 -17.21
N ARG A 264 11.53 -7.71 -17.63
CA ARG A 264 10.40 -8.59 -17.92
C ARG A 264 9.65 -9.04 -16.68
N PHE A 265 10.36 -9.57 -15.67
CA PHE A 265 9.73 -10.17 -14.48
C PHE A 265 9.60 -9.20 -13.30
N GLY A 266 10.25 -8.06 -13.36
CA GLY A 266 10.23 -7.05 -12.30
C GLY A 266 10.94 -7.53 -11.03
N LEU A 267 12.02 -8.31 -11.17
CA LEU A 267 12.87 -8.79 -10.09
C LEU A 267 14.26 -8.16 -10.18
N SER A 268 14.92 -7.95 -9.05
CA SER A 268 16.32 -7.51 -9.04
C SER A 268 17.23 -8.57 -9.67
N LEU A 269 18.40 -8.16 -10.16
CA LEU A 269 19.41 -9.08 -10.70
C LEU A 269 19.79 -10.16 -9.68
N GLN A 270 19.90 -9.76 -8.40
CA GLN A 270 20.19 -10.68 -7.30
C GLN A 270 19.07 -11.71 -7.11
N ALA A 271 17.81 -11.25 -7.08
CA ALA A 271 16.65 -12.13 -6.95
C ALA A 271 16.50 -13.07 -8.15
N LEU A 272 16.78 -12.59 -9.37
CA LEU A 272 16.76 -13.41 -10.57
C LEU A 272 17.81 -14.51 -10.52
N VAL A 273 19.06 -14.22 -10.18
CA VAL A 273 20.11 -15.24 -10.10
C VAL A 273 19.82 -16.26 -8.99
N MET A 274 19.26 -15.81 -7.86
CA MET A 274 18.76 -16.73 -6.83
C MET A 274 17.65 -17.62 -7.40
N ARG A 275 16.70 -17.06 -8.14
CA ARG A 275 15.60 -17.79 -8.77
C ARG A 275 16.11 -18.83 -9.78
N LEU A 276 17.03 -18.45 -10.66
CA LEU A 276 17.65 -19.33 -11.64
C LEU A 276 18.43 -20.48 -10.98
N ASN A 277 19.11 -20.19 -9.88
CA ASN A 277 19.84 -21.23 -9.12
C ASN A 277 18.88 -22.19 -8.42
N VAL A 278 17.81 -21.68 -7.81
CA VAL A 278 16.78 -22.50 -7.17
C VAL A 278 16.08 -23.45 -8.16
N LEU A 279 15.97 -23.05 -9.43
CA LEU A 279 15.43 -23.85 -10.52
C LEU A 279 16.50 -24.76 -11.19
N ASP A 280 17.68 -24.85 -10.62
CA ASP A 280 18.82 -25.63 -11.17
C ASP A 280 19.23 -25.24 -12.59
N ILE A 281 18.87 -24.03 -13.04
CA ILE A 281 19.26 -23.51 -14.36
C ILE A 281 20.74 -23.14 -14.35
N VAL A 282 21.20 -22.46 -13.30
CA VAL A 282 22.60 -22.09 -13.08
C VAL A 282 23.16 -22.76 -11.84
N SER A 283 24.47 -23.03 -11.86
CA SER A 283 25.17 -23.68 -10.75
C SER A 283 25.37 -22.76 -9.54
N ASP A 284 25.65 -23.36 -8.37
CA ASP A 284 26.06 -22.64 -7.17
C ASP A 284 27.37 -21.85 -7.37
N SER A 285 28.27 -22.35 -8.21
CA SER A 285 29.50 -21.63 -8.56
C SER A 285 29.16 -20.33 -9.30
N TYR A 286 28.33 -20.40 -10.36
CA TYR A 286 27.88 -19.22 -11.07
C TYR A 286 27.22 -18.20 -10.14
N LYS A 287 26.34 -18.65 -9.25
CA LYS A 287 25.68 -17.79 -8.25
C LYS A 287 26.71 -17.06 -7.36
N LYS A 288 27.70 -17.79 -6.82
CA LYS A 288 28.75 -17.20 -5.97
C LYS A 288 29.57 -16.17 -6.73
N ASP A 289 29.99 -16.47 -7.96
CA ASP A 289 30.76 -15.58 -8.81
C ASP A 289 29.96 -14.33 -9.17
N PHE A 290 28.67 -14.48 -9.44
CA PHE A 290 27.75 -13.36 -9.69
C PHE A 290 27.62 -12.45 -8.48
N PHE A 291 27.41 -12.98 -7.27
CA PHE A 291 27.32 -12.15 -6.07
C PHE A 291 28.65 -11.44 -5.74
N PHE A 292 29.76 -12.07 -6.00
CA PHE A 292 31.07 -11.41 -5.91
C PHE A 292 31.17 -10.24 -6.90
N PHE A 293 30.76 -10.46 -8.16
CA PHE A 293 30.72 -9.44 -9.20
C PHE A 293 29.82 -8.25 -8.78
N ILE A 294 28.57 -8.50 -8.34
CA ILE A 294 27.63 -7.47 -7.87
C ILE A 294 28.24 -6.61 -6.75
N ASN A 295 28.90 -7.24 -5.78
CA ASN A 295 29.57 -6.53 -4.69
C ASN A 295 30.71 -5.64 -5.21
N LYS A 296 31.52 -6.15 -6.15
CA LYS A 296 32.61 -5.39 -6.77
C LYS A 296 32.12 -4.18 -7.56
N GLN A 297 30.98 -4.29 -8.23
CA GLN A 297 30.35 -3.21 -8.97
C GLN A 297 29.60 -2.20 -8.08
N GLY A 298 29.43 -2.48 -6.80
CA GLY A 298 28.64 -1.65 -5.89
C GLY A 298 27.13 -1.76 -6.11
N TRP A 299 26.65 -2.74 -6.86
CA TRP A 299 25.23 -2.91 -7.23
C TRP A 299 24.39 -3.63 -6.16
N LYS A 300 24.92 -3.78 -4.95
CA LYS A 300 24.17 -4.41 -3.86
C LYS A 300 22.88 -3.66 -3.48
N ARG A 301 22.89 -2.33 -3.60
CA ARG A 301 21.74 -1.48 -3.25
C ARG A 301 21.12 -0.81 -4.46
N THR A 302 21.92 -0.37 -5.42
CA THR A 302 21.49 0.36 -6.62
C THR A 302 21.97 -0.42 -7.84
N GLU A 303 21.07 -1.11 -8.48
CA GLU A 303 21.32 -1.91 -9.68
C GLU A 303 21.14 -1.06 -10.94
N PRO A 304 21.76 -1.45 -12.08
CA PRO A 304 21.50 -0.78 -13.35
C PRO A 304 20.02 -0.95 -13.74
N LYS A 305 19.46 0.08 -14.38
CA LYS A 305 18.07 0.14 -14.85
C LYS A 305 17.06 -0.23 -13.74
N GLU A 306 17.09 0.54 -12.66
CA GLU A 306 16.08 0.42 -11.62
C GLU A 306 14.67 0.66 -12.20
N LEU A 307 13.71 -0.13 -11.73
CA LEU A 307 12.31 0.00 -12.09
C LEU A 307 11.65 1.06 -11.21
N GLU A 308 10.74 1.81 -11.82
CA GLU A 308 9.92 2.77 -11.08
C GLU A 308 9.00 2.05 -10.07
N PRO A 309 8.87 2.57 -8.84
CA PRO A 309 7.96 2.01 -7.87
C PRO A 309 6.50 2.09 -8.32
N GLU A 310 5.77 1.04 -8.09
CA GLU A 310 4.32 1.02 -8.29
C GLU A 310 3.61 1.87 -7.24
N LYS A 311 2.50 2.50 -7.61
CA LYS A 311 1.74 3.37 -6.70
C LYS A 311 0.46 2.70 -6.23
N ALA A 312 0.23 2.70 -4.92
CA ALA A 312 -1.03 2.30 -4.34
C ALA A 312 -2.12 3.33 -4.70
N THR A 313 -3.18 2.88 -5.33
CA THR A 313 -4.22 3.76 -5.87
C THR A 313 -5.58 3.57 -5.22
N TRP A 314 -5.78 2.51 -4.46
CA TRP A 314 -7.06 2.12 -3.91
C TRP A 314 -7.75 3.24 -3.11
N ILE A 315 -7.02 3.86 -2.16
CA ILE A 315 -7.57 4.96 -1.34
C ILE A 315 -7.97 6.13 -2.22
N LYS A 316 -7.05 6.58 -3.11
CA LYS A 316 -7.31 7.72 -4.00
C LYS A 316 -8.52 7.45 -4.89
N LYS A 317 -8.54 6.31 -5.56
CA LYS A 317 -9.65 5.88 -6.45
C LYS A 317 -10.97 5.89 -5.72
N ASN A 318 -11.04 5.23 -4.55
CA ASN A 318 -12.30 5.07 -3.83
C ASN A 318 -12.78 6.36 -3.16
N VAL A 319 -11.87 7.25 -2.71
CA VAL A 319 -12.24 8.59 -2.22
C VAL A 319 -12.81 9.44 -3.36
N LEU A 320 -12.18 9.44 -4.54
CA LEU A 320 -12.68 10.20 -5.68
C LEU A 320 -14.04 9.66 -6.17
N MET A 321 -14.24 8.35 -6.16
CA MET A 321 -15.55 7.75 -6.47
C MET A 321 -16.61 8.13 -5.44
N ALA A 322 -16.31 8.07 -4.14
CA ALA A 322 -17.22 8.50 -3.08
C ALA A 322 -17.57 10.00 -3.18
N LEU A 323 -16.62 10.83 -3.61
CA LEU A 323 -16.85 12.25 -3.86
C LEU A 323 -17.77 12.46 -5.07
N SER A 324 -17.52 11.77 -6.19
CA SER A 324 -18.35 11.89 -7.40
C SER A 324 -19.78 11.37 -7.19
N GLU A 325 -19.94 10.36 -6.34
CA GLU A 325 -21.24 9.81 -5.92
C GLU A 325 -21.93 10.66 -4.82
N SER A 326 -21.32 11.78 -4.41
CA SER A 326 -21.82 12.67 -3.35
C SER A 326 -21.99 11.99 -1.98
N LEU A 327 -21.29 10.89 -1.72
CA LEU A 327 -21.28 10.20 -0.43
C LEU A 327 -20.45 10.97 0.61
N ILE A 328 -19.48 11.75 0.16
CA ILE A 328 -18.64 12.60 0.99
C ILE A 328 -18.48 13.99 0.37
N SER A 329 -18.27 15.00 1.22
CA SER A 329 -17.96 16.37 0.76
C SER A 329 -16.50 16.49 0.30
N HIS A 330 -16.18 17.53 -0.47
CA HIS A 330 -14.81 17.88 -0.87
C HIS A 330 -13.85 17.95 0.32
N ARG A 331 -14.26 18.62 1.39
CA ARG A 331 -13.46 18.75 2.61
C ARG A 331 -13.18 17.38 3.26
N GLN A 332 -14.14 16.45 3.22
CA GLN A 332 -13.93 15.09 3.74
C GLN A 332 -13.00 14.30 2.83
N ALA A 333 -13.11 14.46 1.51
CA ALA A 333 -12.24 13.82 0.56
C ALA A 333 -10.77 14.29 0.71
N GLU A 334 -10.56 15.60 0.83
CA GLU A 334 -9.23 16.18 1.10
C GLU A 334 -8.64 15.70 2.44
N GLN A 335 -9.45 15.59 3.49
CA GLN A 335 -9.02 15.02 4.77
C GLN A 335 -8.61 13.55 4.67
N LEU A 336 -9.34 12.75 3.89
CA LEU A 336 -9.01 11.34 3.68
C LEU A 336 -7.74 11.17 2.85
N LEU A 337 -7.50 12.02 1.86
CA LEU A 337 -6.32 11.98 1.01
C LEU A 337 -5.09 12.70 1.62
N GLY A 338 -5.29 13.52 2.65
CA GLY A 338 -4.21 14.34 3.23
C GLY A 338 -3.70 15.44 2.31
N LYS A 339 -4.40 15.75 1.21
CA LYS A 339 -4.02 16.77 0.23
C LYS A 339 -5.26 17.40 -0.41
N LYS A 340 -5.07 18.63 -0.92
CA LYS A 340 -6.12 19.30 -1.70
C LYS A 340 -6.41 18.53 -2.98
N ILE A 341 -7.68 18.50 -3.34
CA ILE A 341 -8.14 17.91 -4.59
C ILE A 341 -8.36 19.07 -5.56
N ASP A 342 -7.56 19.12 -6.59
CA ASP A 342 -7.82 20.00 -7.73
C ASP A 342 -8.94 19.38 -8.56
N VAL A 343 -10.14 19.89 -8.35
CA VAL A 343 -11.28 19.54 -9.21
C VAL A 343 -11.26 20.57 -10.32
N GLY A 344 -10.54 20.27 -11.37
CA GLY A 344 -10.57 21.09 -12.58
C GLY A 344 -12.00 21.50 -12.91
N GLU A 345 -12.22 22.71 -13.38
CA GLU A 345 -13.54 23.30 -13.65
C GLU A 345 -14.37 22.46 -14.65
N ASP A 346 -13.73 21.60 -15.44
CA ASP A 346 -14.31 20.80 -16.52
C ASP A 346 -14.34 19.29 -16.21
N VAL A 347 -15.14 18.86 -15.24
CA VAL A 347 -15.45 17.43 -15.11
C VAL A 347 -16.78 17.13 -15.79
N PRO A 348 -16.78 16.31 -16.87
CA PRO A 348 -18.04 15.79 -17.43
C PRO A 348 -18.77 15.01 -16.33
N GLY A 349 -19.96 15.45 -15.93
CA GLY A 349 -20.77 14.75 -14.92
C GLY A 349 -21.34 15.60 -13.80
N LYS A 350 -21.15 16.90 -13.79
CA LYS A 350 -21.74 17.85 -12.80
C LYS A 350 -23.27 17.88 -12.74
N ARG A 351 -23.99 17.04 -13.52
CA ARG A 351 -25.47 17.07 -13.53
C ARG A 351 -26.08 16.86 -12.14
N ARG A 352 -25.53 15.97 -11.33
CA ARG A 352 -26.08 15.68 -9.99
C ARG A 352 -25.77 16.79 -8.99
N GLY A 353 -24.52 17.31 -8.98
CA GLY A 353 -24.15 18.50 -8.19
C GLY A 353 -24.95 19.72 -8.61
N PHE A 354 -25.16 19.94 -9.92
CA PHE A 354 -25.99 20.98 -10.45
C PHE A 354 -27.45 20.88 -10.00
N MET A 355 -28.01 19.66 -9.93
CA MET A 355 -29.39 19.42 -9.49
C MET A 355 -29.59 19.65 -7.97
N MET A 356 -28.52 19.65 -7.18
CA MET A 356 -28.52 19.95 -5.74
C MET A 356 -28.43 21.46 -5.43
N LEU A 357 -28.12 22.29 -6.41
CA LEU A 357 -28.07 23.74 -6.26
C LEU A 357 -29.48 24.35 -6.21
N SER A 358 -29.62 25.50 -5.58
CA SER A 358 -30.85 26.28 -5.63
C SER A 358 -31.19 26.72 -7.07
N LEU A 359 -32.43 26.98 -7.34
CA LEU A 359 -32.90 27.43 -8.67
C LEU A 359 -32.15 28.67 -9.16
N SER A 360 -31.84 29.63 -8.24
CA SER A 360 -31.11 30.87 -8.56
C SER A 360 -29.66 30.58 -8.96
N GLU A 361 -28.98 29.66 -8.27
CA GLU A 361 -27.61 29.24 -8.59
C GLU A 361 -27.54 28.48 -9.91
N ARG A 362 -28.52 27.57 -10.16
CA ARG A 362 -28.61 26.88 -11.47
C ARG A 362 -28.79 27.84 -12.61
N ASN A 363 -29.68 28.81 -12.49
CA ASN A 363 -29.93 29.81 -13.55
C ASN A 363 -28.71 30.69 -13.80
N LYS A 364 -27.92 31.02 -12.76
CA LYS A 364 -26.67 31.78 -12.91
C LYS A 364 -25.60 30.98 -13.66
N ILE A 365 -25.47 29.68 -13.38
CA ILE A 365 -24.54 28.80 -14.07
C ILE A 365 -24.95 28.61 -15.53
N LEU A 366 -26.23 28.34 -15.78
CA LEU A 366 -26.77 28.16 -17.13
C LEU A 366 -26.62 29.42 -17.98
N SER A 367 -26.86 30.60 -17.41
CA SER A 367 -26.67 31.86 -18.14
C SER A 367 -25.22 32.17 -18.47
N THR A 368 -24.29 31.73 -17.61
CA THR A 368 -22.84 31.88 -17.86
C THR A 368 -22.38 30.91 -18.94
N GLN A 369 -22.86 29.67 -18.90
CA GLN A 369 -22.53 28.65 -19.91
C GLN A 369 -23.13 28.99 -21.27
N ALA A 370 -24.37 29.50 -21.32
CA ALA A 370 -25.00 29.95 -22.56
C ALA A 370 -24.18 31.07 -23.21
N LYS A 371 -23.74 32.07 -22.44
CA LYS A 371 -22.88 33.15 -22.97
C LYS A 371 -21.54 32.67 -23.52
N LYS A 372 -20.96 31.64 -22.88
CA LYS A 372 -19.69 31.04 -23.35
C LYS A 372 -19.92 30.22 -24.64
N ALA A 373 -21.01 29.46 -24.70
CA ALA A 373 -21.35 28.69 -25.89
C ALA A 373 -21.69 29.59 -27.11
N ASP A 374 -22.40 30.71 -26.88
CA ASP A 374 -22.65 31.70 -27.93
C ASP A 374 -21.34 32.31 -28.44
N TYR A 375 -20.38 32.61 -27.58
CA TYR A 375 -19.08 33.12 -27.96
C TYR A 375 -18.23 32.10 -28.76
N GLU A 376 -18.23 30.82 -28.36
CA GLU A 376 -17.53 29.76 -29.08
C GLU A 376 -18.16 29.46 -30.44
N LEU A 377 -19.50 29.49 -30.56
CA LEU A 377 -20.20 29.38 -31.84
C LEU A 377 -19.91 30.52 -32.80
N ASP A 378 -19.82 31.75 -32.29
CA ASP A 378 -19.46 32.91 -33.10
C ASP A 378 -18.02 32.84 -33.66
N GLN A 379 -17.09 32.27 -32.85
CA GLN A 379 -15.70 32.05 -33.30
C GLN A 379 -15.61 30.97 -34.36
N ASP A 380 -16.27 29.83 -34.18
CA ASP A 380 -16.29 28.73 -35.15
C ASP A 380 -16.90 29.16 -36.50
N TRP A 381 -17.87 30.09 -36.48
CA TRP A 381 -18.43 30.66 -37.72
C TRP A 381 -17.47 31.63 -38.40
N LEU A 382 -16.69 32.38 -37.68
CA LEU A 382 -15.67 33.28 -38.21
C LEU A 382 -14.51 32.52 -38.87
N ASP A 383 -14.06 31.43 -38.24
CA ASP A 383 -12.98 30.59 -38.76
C ASP A 383 -13.40 29.78 -40.00
N MET A 384 -14.69 29.37 -40.11
CA MET A 384 -15.22 28.74 -41.34
C MET A 384 -15.42 29.70 -42.50
N GLY A 385 -15.50 31.01 -42.24
CA GLY A 385 -15.68 32.04 -43.30
C GLY A 385 -14.39 32.34 -44.06
N GLU A 386 -13.22 32.12 -43.49
CA GLU A 386 -11.93 32.40 -44.17
C GLU A 386 -11.50 31.31 -45.16
N ASP A 387 -12.05 30.09 -45.08
CA ASP A 387 -11.71 28.97 -45.99
C ASP A 387 -12.50 28.98 -47.33
N TYR A 388 -13.43 29.93 -47.54
CA TYR A 388 -14.24 30.02 -48.77
C TYR A 388 -13.88 31.18 -49.72
N GLU A 389 -12.85 31.97 -49.42
CA GLU A 389 -12.35 33.06 -50.29
C GLU A 389 -10.93 32.82 -50.80
N SER A 390 -10.49 31.58 -51.04
CA SER A 390 -9.22 31.32 -51.70
C SER A 390 -9.34 30.31 -52.84
#